data_922e3baaa336a0f559b0bf01cd160d6b
#
_entry.id   922e3baaa336a0f559b0bf01cd160d6b
#
_cell.length_a   1.000
_cell.length_b   1.000
_cell.length_c   1.000
_cell.angle_alpha   90.00
_cell.angle_beta   90.00
_cell.angle_gamma   90.00
#
_symmetry.space_group_name_H-M   'P 1'
#
loop_
_entity.id
_entity.type
_entity.pdbx_description
1 polymer ?
#
loop_
_entity_poly.entity_id
_entity_poly.type
_entity_poly.pdbx_seq_one_letter_code
_entity_poly.pdbx_strand_id
1 'polypeptide(L)'
;MVDLSGVSDQDVEAPEDAPATGTWREAADVGIEATRTEWAEAARPVLLEAARTYRAVVTYKELAAAVQFQTGIRTKQPIHYWVGDVLARVSRDCAARDEPLLSALCVNSKGSVGPTYAEVVGELTGEVPADPDDHASRVRLELHRLHDAEGLPEGGGNAALVPMLAQARTRERKAAAQMRPVPTCPTCMMALLPTGVCDTCD
;
A
#
# COMPACT_ATOMS: atom_id res chain seq x y z
N MET A 1 5.78 24.36 19.75
CA MET A 1 4.39 24.01 19.46
C MET A 1 4.23 24.27 17.96
N VAL A 2 4.54 23.28 17.14
CA VAL A 2 4.45 23.38 15.68
C VAL A 2 3.32 22.47 15.27
N ASP A 3 2.27 23.09 14.75
CA ASP A 3 1.05 22.48 14.26
C ASP A 3 1.39 21.62 13.01
N LEU A 4 1.28 20.29 13.12
CA LEU A 4 1.45 19.33 12.03
C LEU A 4 0.09 18.84 11.47
N SER A 5 -0.96 19.61 11.66
CA SER A 5 -2.25 19.38 11.03
C SER A 5 -2.29 20.04 9.65
N GLY A 6 -1.91 19.32 8.61
CA GLY A 6 -2.09 19.86 7.26
C GLY A 6 -1.26 19.24 6.16
N VAL A 7 -1.18 17.91 6.08
CA VAL A 7 -0.94 17.27 4.79
C VAL A 7 -2.25 16.66 4.35
N SER A 8 -3.08 17.50 3.77
CA SER A 8 -4.24 17.08 2.99
C SER A 8 -3.73 16.24 1.82
N ASP A 9 -4.35 15.08 1.65
CA ASP A 9 -4.35 14.28 0.41
C ASP A 9 -5.05 15.14 -0.67
N GLN A 10 -4.35 16.21 -1.08
CA GLN A 10 -4.92 17.23 -1.96
C GLN A 10 -4.96 16.68 -3.39
N ASP A 11 -6.18 16.65 -3.89
CA ASP A 11 -6.60 16.84 -5.26
C ASP A 11 -5.57 16.39 -6.30
N VAL A 12 -5.72 15.12 -6.73
CA VAL A 12 -5.17 14.73 -8.01
C VAL A 12 -5.97 15.49 -9.04
N GLU A 13 -5.45 16.65 -9.47
CA GLU A 13 -5.92 17.27 -10.67
C GLU A 13 -5.86 16.24 -11.80
N ALA A 14 -6.98 16.08 -12.50
CA ALA A 14 -7.00 15.25 -13.70
C ALA A 14 -5.91 15.75 -14.64
N PRO A 15 -5.15 14.88 -15.32
CA PRO A 15 -4.13 15.32 -16.26
C PRO A 15 -4.75 16.30 -17.25
N GLU A 16 -4.12 17.47 -17.44
CA GLU A 16 -4.61 18.52 -18.34
C GLU A 16 -4.58 18.09 -19.81
N ASP A 17 -3.75 17.08 -20.13
CA ASP A 17 -3.61 16.52 -21.46
C ASP A 17 -4.83 15.70 -21.89
N ALA A 18 -5.07 15.63 -23.19
CA ALA A 18 -6.14 14.83 -23.77
C ALA A 18 -5.94 13.34 -23.39
N PRO A 19 -7.03 12.60 -23.06
CA PRO A 19 -6.93 11.20 -22.71
C PRO A 19 -6.49 10.35 -23.92
N ALA A 20 -6.00 9.15 -23.67
CA ALA A 20 -5.60 8.21 -24.71
C ALA A 20 -6.76 7.90 -25.71
N THR A 21 -8.00 8.00 -25.24
CA THR A 21 -9.21 7.82 -26.08
C THR A 21 -9.69 9.08 -26.81
N GLY A 22 -8.99 10.22 -26.67
CA GLY A 22 -9.23 11.49 -27.38
C GLY A 22 -10.22 12.44 -26.73
N THR A 23 -11.16 11.99 -25.88
CA THR A 23 -12.13 12.83 -25.17
C THR A 23 -12.38 12.38 -23.75
N TRP A 24 -12.57 13.35 -22.84
CA TRP A 24 -12.91 13.06 -21.45
C TRP A 24 -14.41 12.78 -21.28
N ARG A 25 -14.74 11.74 -20.53
CA ARG A 25 -16.09 11.42 -20.04
C ARG A 25 -16.10 11.56 -18.51
N GLU A 26 -17.16 12.08 -17.94
CA GLU A 26 -17.30 12.12 -16.48
C GLU A 26 -17.78 10.76 -15.96
N ALA A 27 -17.20 10.27 -14.88
CA ALA A 27 -17.58 9.00 -14.26
C ALA A 27 -19.06 8.96 -13.84
N ALA A 28 -19.63 10.12 -13.51
CA ALA A 28 -21.05 10.23 -13.19
C ALA A 28 -21.96 9.94 -14.39
N ASP A 29 -21.53 10.29 -15.60
CA ASP A 29 -22.28 10.05 -16.84
C ASP A 29 -22.13 8.61 -17.34
N VAL A 30 -20.97 8.01 -17.13
CA VAL A 30 -20.69 6.59 -17.48
C VAL A 30 -21.39 5.63 -16.52
N GLY A 31 -21.57 6.04 -15.28
CA GLY A 31 -22.06 5.20 -14.19
C GLY A 31 -20.94 4.56 -13.38
N ILE A 32 -21.15 4.48 -12.05
CA ILE A 32 -20.11 4.07 -11.09
C ILE A 32 -19.58 2.67 -11.37
N GLU A 33 -20.46 1.69 -11.57
CA GLU A 33 -20.06 0.28 -11.79
C GLU A 33 -19.27 0.10 -13.08
N ALA A 34 -19.76 0.68 -14.18
CA ALA A 34 -19.06 0.62 -15.47
C ALA A 34 -17.68 1.28 -15.38
N THR A 35 -17.61 2.47 -14.78
CA THR A 35 -16.35 3.20 -14.57
C THR A 35 -15.35 2.37 -13.78
N ARG A 36 -15.78 1.74 -12.66
CA ARG A 36 -14.89 0.92 -11.81
C ARG A 36 -14.38 -0.30 -12.56
N THR A 37 -15.18 -0.88 -13.42
CA THR A 37 -14.79 -2.01 -14.26
C THR A 37 -13.77 -1.58 -15.30
N GLU A 38 -14.02 -0.51 -16.07
CA GLU A 38 -13.08 0.02 -17.05
C GLU A 38 -11.74 0.43 -16.40
N TRP A 39 -11.78 1.05 -15.22
CA TRP A 39 -10.57 1.41 -14.48
C TRP A 39 -9.81 0.19 -13.94
N ALA A 40 -10.50 -0.87 -13.54
CA ALA A 40 -9.83 -2.10 -13.08
C ALA A 40 -9.13 -2.82 -14.25
N GLU A 41 -9.77 -2.86 -15.42
CA GLU A 41 -9.15 -3.39 -16.64
C GLU A 41 -7.92 -2.58 -17.06
N ALA A 42 -7.99 -1.25 -17.00
CA ALA A 42 -6.87 -0.36 -17.28
C ALA A 42 -5.76 -0.40 -16.21
N ALA A 43 -6.11 -0.69 -14.95
CA ALA A 43 -5.12 -0.81 -13.87
C ALA A 43 -4.21 -2.04 -14.02
N ARG A 44 -4.74 -3.14 -14.56
CA ARG A 44 -3.98 -4.40 -14.68
C ARG A 44 -2.66 -4.24 -15.46
N PRO A 45 -2.60 -3.68 -16.67
CA PRO A 45 -1.34 -3.51 -17.41
C PRO A 45 -0.35 -2.59 -16.67
N VAL A 46 -0.82 -1.56 -15.96
CA VAL A 46 0.03 -0.66 -15.18
C VAL A 46 0.72 -1.42 -14.03
N LEU A 47 -0.02 -2.27 -13.34
CA LEU A 47 0.52 -3.09 -12.25
C LEU A 47 1.42 -4.21 -12.75
N LEU A 48 1.11 -4.82 -13.89
CA LEU A 48 1.97 -5.81 -14.53
C LEU A 48 3.32 -5.20 -14.96
N GLU A 49 3.33 -3.96 -15.42
CA GLU A 49 4.58 -3.27 -15.75
C GLU A 49 5.44 -3.06 -14.49
N ALA A 50 4.84 -2.66 -13.37
CA ALA A 50 5.55 -2.56 -12.11
C ALA A 50 6.07 -3.93 -11.61
N ALA A 51 5.35 -5.03 -11.89
CA ALA A 51 5.81 -6.38 -11.53
C ALA A 51 7.13 -6.77 -12.20
N ARG A 52 7.45 -6.17 -13.36
CA ARG A 52 8.67 -6.43 -14.15
C ARG A 52 9.91 -5.71 -13.66
N THR A 53 9.81 -4.85 -12.67
CA THR A 53 10.96 -4.15 -12.08
C THR A 53 11.05 -4.48 -10.60
N TYR A 54 12.16 -5.06 -10.17
CA TYR A 54 12.31 -5.50 -8.77
C TYR A 54 12.17 -4.35 -7.79
N ARG A 55 11.30 -4.53 -6.79
CA ARG A 55 10.91 -3.54 -5.76
C ARG A 55 10.13 -2.33 -6.27
N ALA A 56 9.74 -2.29 -7.53
CA ALA A 56 8.84 -1.24 -7.99
C ALA A 56 7.46 -1.37 -7.34
N VAL A 57 6.84 -0.23 -7.11
CA VAL A 57 5.46 -0.09 -6.66
C VAL A 57 4.83 1.08 -7.40
N VAL A 58 3.51 1.05 -7.53
CA VAL A 58 2.71 2.15 -8.10
C VAL A 58 1.98 2.83 -6.95
N THR A 59 2.03 4.15 -6.88
CA THR A 59 1.23 4.88 -5.89
C THR A 59 -0.23 4.98 -6.34
N TYR A 60 -1.15 5.16 -5.39
CA TYR A 60 -2.56 5.43 -5.68
C TYR A 60 -2.73 6.61 -6.64
N LYS A 61 -1.89 7.64 -6.52
CA LYS A 61 -1.90 8.80 -7.40
C LYS A 61 -1.51 8.46 -8.83
N GLU A 62 -0.44 7.71 -9.01
CA GLU A 62 0.03 7.27 -10.33
C GLU A 62 -0.99 6.34 -11.00
N LEU A 63 -1.53 5.37 -10.24
CA LEU A 63 -2.55 4.48 -10.76
C LEU A 63 -3.80 5.25 -11.19
N ALA A 64 -4.26 6.17 -10.34
CA ALA A 64 -5.44 6.98 -10.63
C ALA A 64 -5.25 7.83 -11.89
N ALA A 65 -4.09 8.46 -12.07
CA ALA A 65 -3.79 9.22 -13.27
C ALA A 65 -3.76 8.32 -14.51
N ALA A 66 -3.09 7.16 -14.42
CA ALA A 66 -2.96 6.22 -15.52
C ALA A 66 -4.32 5.66 -16.00
N VAL A 67 -5.17 5.19 -15.08
CA VAL A 67 -6.46 4.59 -15.45
C VAL A 67 -7.42 5.63 -16.03
N GLN A 68 -7.44 6.85 -15.49
CA GLN A 68 -8.24 7.93 -16.03
C GLN A 68 -7.77 8.32 -17.43
N PHE A 69 -6.46 8.46 -17.63
CA PHE A 69 -5.88 8.81 -18.93
C PHE A 69 -6.17 7.73 -19.99
N GLN A 70 -5.97 6.45 -19.66
CA GLN A 70 -6.16 5.33 -20.60
C GLN A 70 -7.62 5.15 -21.00
N THR A 71 -8.56 5.30 -20.05
CA THR A 71 -9.98 5.10 -20.31
C THR A 71 -10.70 6.37 -20.82
N GLY A 72 -10.09 7.54 -20.65
CA GLY A 72 -10.75 8.82 -20.88
C GLY A 72 -11.92 9.08 -19.92
N ILE A 73 -11.98 8.36 -18.79
CA ILE A 73 -13.00 8.59 -17.76
C ILE A 73 -12.35 9.25 -16.56
N ARG A 74 -12.82 10.42 -16.20
CA ARG A 74 -12.31 11.17 -15.05
C ARG A 74 -13.35 11.36 -13.97
N THR A 75 -12.87 11.63 -12.75
CA THR A 75 -13.73 11.96 -11.62
C THR A 75 -13.11 13.05 -10.77
N LYS A 76 -13.95 13.87 -10.13
CA LYS A 76 -13.56 14.83 -9.09
C LYS A 76 -13.58 14.23 -7.68
N GLN A 77 -13.96 12.97 -7.54
CA GLN A 77 -13.96 12.31 -6.24
C GLN A 77 -12.52 12.09 -5.76
N PRO A 78 -12.21 12.36 -4.48
CA PRO A 78 -10.90 12.01 -3.90
C PRO A 78 -10.57 10.53 -4.09
N ILE A 79 -9.30 10.23 -4.38
CA ILE A 79 -8.83 8.88 -4.76
C ILE A 79 -9.23 7.81 -3.75
N HIS A 80 -9.15 8.10 -2.46
CA HIS A 80 -9.42 7.14 -1.39
C HIS A 80 -10.86 6.61 -1.37
N TYR A 81 -11.81 7.29 -2.05
CA TYR A 81 -13.20 6.81 -2.15
C TYR A 81 -13.40 5.72 -3.21
N TRP A 82 -12.45 5.54 -4.11
CA TRP A 82 -12.67 4.66 -5.25
C TRP A 82 -11.51 3.72 -5.61
N VAL A 83 -10.25 4.10 -5.30
CA VAL A 83 -9.09 3.28 -5.70
C VAL A 83 -9.10 1.91 -5.05
N GLY A 84 -9.56 1.81 -3.80
CA GLY A 84 -9.69 0.54 -3.10
C GLY A 84 -10.62 -0.44 -3.83
N ASP A 85 -11.74 0.07 -4.35
CA ASP A 85 -12.73 -0.70 -5.09
C ASP A 85 -12.17 -1.20 -6.45
N VAL A 86 -11.42 -0.34 -7.13
CA VAL A 86 -10.70 -0.72 -8.37
C VAL A 86 -9.69 -1.84 -8.08
N LEU A 87 -8.86 -1.68 -7.04
CA LEU A 87 -7.87 -2.68 -6.64
C LEU A 87 -8.50 -4.00 -6.17
N ALA A 88 -9.66 -3.94 -5.52
CA ALA A 88 -10.42 -5.12 -5.14
C ALA A 88 -10.88 -5.92 -6.37
N ARG A 89 -11.35 -5.25 -7.41
CA ARG A 89 -11.71 -5.88 -8.68
C ARG A 89 -10.51 -6.53 -9.37
N VAL A 90 -9.38 -5.83 -9.41
CA VAL A 90 -8.11 -6.40 -9.92
C VAL A 90 -7.71 -7.65 -9.13
N SER A 91 -7.86 -7.63 -7.80
CA SER A 91 -7.52 -8.79 -6.96
C SER A 91 -8.42 -10.00 -7.25
N ARG A 92 -9.73 -9.78 -7.39
CA ARG A 92 -10.66 -10.86 -7.75
C ARG A 92 -10.38 -11.42 -9.14
N ASP A 93 -10.01 -10.58 -10.10
CA ASP A 93 -9.59 -11.02 -11.44
C ASP A 93 -8.31 -11.86 -11.39
N CYS A 94 -7.30 -11.45 -10.58
CA CYS A 94 -6.10 -12.25 -10.35
C CYS A 94 -6.44 -13.61 -9.74
N ALA A 95 -7.28 -13.65 -8.70
CA ALA A 95 -7.67 -14.89 -8.05
C ALA A 95 -8.43 -15.83 -9.00
N ALA A 96 -9.30 -15.29 -9.86
CA ALA A 96 -10.01 -16.07 -10.89
C ALA A 96 -9.07 -16.68 -11.94
N ARG A 97 -7.84 -16.16 -12.07
CA ARG A 97 -6.79 -16.64 -12.98
C ARG A 97 -5.72 -17.47 -12.29
N ASP A 98 -5.86 -17.71 -10.99
CA ASP A 98 -4.83 -18.38 -10.16
C ASP A 98 -3.47 -17.63 -10.19
N GLU A 99 -3.53 -16.29 -10.22
CA GLU A 99 -2.37 -15.40 -10.24
C GLU A 99 -2.19 -14.70 -8.90
N PRO A 100 -0.94 -14.37 -8.51
CA PRO A 100 -0.70 -13.53 -7.33
C PRO A 100 -1.36 -12.15 -7.45
N LEU A 101 -1.80 -11.58 -6.33
CA LEU A 101 -2.60 -10.35 -6.32
C LEU A 101 -1.80 -9.12 -6.76
N LEU A 102 -2.03 -8.62 -7.96
CA LEU A 102 -1.38 -7.43 -8.50
C LEU A 102 -1.63 -6.18 -7.64
N SER A 103 -2.74 -6.12 -6.89
CA SER A 103 -3.03 -5.02 -5.97
C SER A 103 -1.96 -4.84 -4.87
N ALA A 104 -1.17 -5.87 -4.57
CA ALA A 104 -0.02 -5.78 -3.67
C ALA A 104 1.05 -4.78 -4.13
N LEU A 105 1.12 -4.50 -5.43
CA LEU A 105 2.05 -3.53 -6.02
C LEU A 105 1.59 -2.08 -5.87
N CYS A 106 0.33 -1.84 -5.48
CA CYS A 106 -0.22 -0.50 -5.36
C CYS A 106 -0.27 -0.03 -3.91
N VAL A 107 0.30 1.14 -3.64
CA VAL A 107 0.46 1.68 -2.29
C VAL A 107 -0.04 3.12 -2.19
N ASN A 108 -0.45 3.51 -0.99
CA ASN A 108 -0.79 4.90 -0.69
C ASN A 108 0.47 5.77 -0.50
N SER A 109 0.30 7.06 -0.20
CA SER A 109 1.38 8.02 0.02
C SER A 109 2.31 7.67 1.19
N LYS A 110 1.93 6.74 2.09
CA LYS A 110 2.75 6.24 3.19
C LYS A 110 3.49 4.93 2.85
N GLY A 111 3.29 4.40 1.66
CA GLY A 111 3.86 3.13 1.23
C GLY A 111 3.10 1.88 1.70
N SER A 112 1.90 2.04 2.23
CA SER A 112 1.03 0.95 2.69
C SER A 112 -0.03 0.58 1.64
N VAL A 113 -0.45 -0.68 1.60
CA VAL A 113 -1.49 -1.18 0.68
C VAL A 113 -2.92 -0.73 1.06
N GLY A 114 -3.10 -0.18 2.27
CA GLY A 114 -4.40 0.27 2.74
C GLY A 114 -5.35 -0.85 3.20
N PRO A 115 -6.50 -0.49 3.79
CA PRO A 115 -7.39 -1.44 4.47
C PRO A 115 -8.09 -2.40 3.52
N THR A 116 -8.55 -1.93 2.36
CA THR A 116 -9.29 -2.76 1.38
C THR A 116 -8.49 -3.98 0.91
N TYR A 117 -7.15 -3.89 0.90
CA TYR A 117 -6.30 -5.02 0.56
C TYR A 117 -6.51 -6.20 1.53
N ALA A 118 -6.50 -5.92 2.84
CA ALA A 118 -6.70 -6.95 3.85
C ALA A 118 -8.09 -7.59 3.79
N GLU A 119 -9.11 -6.77 3.54
CA GLU A 119 -10.49 -7.22 3.39
C GLU A 119 -10.63 -8.18 2.20
N VAL A 120 -10.06 -7.82 1.05
CA VAL A 120 -10.11 -8.66 -0.17
C VAL A 120 -9.30 -9.94 -0.01
N VAL A 121 -8.13 -9.89 0.64
CA VAL A 121 -7.37 -11.12 0.95
C VAL A 121 -8.21 -12.04 1.83
N GLY A 122 -8.84 -11.50 2.88
CA GLY A 122 -9.74 -12.27 3.75
C GLY A 122 -10.93 -12.89 2.99
N GLU A 123 -11.53 -12.13 2.06
CA GLU A 123 -12.60 -12.62 1.18
C GLU A 123 -12.13 -13.79 0.30
N LEU A 124 -10.95 -13.70 -0.29
CA LEU A 124 -10.44 -14.68 -1.24
C LEU A 124 -9.84 -15.92 -0.58
N THR A 125 -9.23 -15.78 0.59
CA THR A 125 -8.47 -16.85 1.25
C THR A 125 -9.16 -17.41 2.51
N GLY A 126 -10.16 -16.72 3.02
CA GLY A 126 -10.81 -17.03 4.31
C GLY A 126 -10.04 -16.51 5.53
N GLU A 127 -8.88 -15.89 5.36
CA GLU A 127 -8.04 -15.40 6.46
C GLU A 127 -7.56 -13.97 6.20
N VAL A 128 -7.87 -13.05 7.13
CA VAL A 128 -7.40 -11.67 7.07
C VAL A 128 -5.96 -11.60 7.57
N PRO A 129 -5.01 -11.06 6.77
CA PRO A 129 -3.62 -11.00 7.20
C PRO A 129 -3.43 -10.09 8.41
N ALA A 130 -2.71 -10.57 9.43
CA ALA A 130 -2.42 -9.81 10.65
C ALA A 130 -1.60 -8.53 10.37
N ASP A 131 -0.71 -8.57 9.39
CA ASP A 131 -0.01 -7.40 8.83
C ASP A 131 -0.18 -7.40 7.31
N PRO A 132 -1.10 -6.56 6.77
CA PRO A 132 -1.36 -6.49 5.33
C PRO A 132 -0.15 -6.06 4.50
N ASP A 133 0.70 -5.19 5.03
CA ASP A 133 1.89 -4.73 4.31
C ASP A 133 2.98 -5.78 4.25
N ASP A 134 3.13 -6.58 5.31
CA ASP A 134 4.04 -7.71 5.32
C ASP A 134 3.56 -8.82 4.36
N HIS A 135 2.26 -9.12 4.37
CA HIS A 135 1.64 -10.02 3.41
C HIS A 135 1.87 -9.52 1.98
N ALA A 136 1.56 -8.25 1.68
CA ALA A 136 1.77 -7.67 0.37
C ALA A 136 3.24 -7.67 -0.06
N SER A 137 4.19 -7.55 0.88
CA SER A 137 5.62 -7.64 0.58
C SER A 137 6.03 -9.01 0.03
N ARG A 138 5.42 -10.08 0.54
CA ARG A 138 5.63 -11.46 0.06
C ARG A 138 4.99 -11.67 -1.31
N VAL A 139 3.76 -11.20 -1.49
CA VAL A 139 3.07 -11.29 -2.80
C VAL A 139 3.82 -10.48 -3.87
N ARG A 140 4.35 -9.29 -3.54
CA ARG A 140 5.22 -8.53 -4.47
C ARG A 140 6.44 -9.31 -4.91
N LEU A 141 7.12 -9.98 -3.97
CA LEU A 141 8.26 -10.81 -4.30
C LEU A 141 7.90 -11.96 -5.24
N GLU A 142 6.75 -12.59 -5.00
CA GLU A 142 6.22 -13.64 -5.86
C GLU A 142 5.93 -13.11 -7.27
N LEU A 143 5.28 -11.95 -7.40
CA LEU A 143 5.04 -11.28 -8.67
C LEU A 143 6.34 -10.96 -9.40
N HIS A 144 7.35 -10.40 -8.72
CA HIS A 144 8.64 -10.11 -9.32
C HIS A 144 9.35 -11.36 -9.82
N ARG A 145 9.23 -12.48 -9.11
CA ARG A 145 9.78 -13.77 -9.55
C ARG A 145 9.02 -14.34 -10.75
N LEU A 146 7.69 -14.27 -10.72
CA LEU A 146 6.83 -14.76 -11.79
C LEU A 146 7.07 -14.03 -13.13
N HIS A 147 7.41 -12.76 -13.04
CA HIS A 147 7.63 -11.90 -14.23
C HIS A 147 9.11 -11.65 -14.55
N ASP A 148 10.05 -12.42 -13.97
CA ASP A 148 11.48 -12.29 -14.20
C ASP A 148 11.95 -10.83 -14.11
N ALA A 149 11.57 -10.15 -13.01
CA ALA A 149 11.71 -8.72 -12.84
C ALA A 149 13.17 -8.25 -13.04
N GLU A 150 13.34 -7.18 -13.81
CA GLU A 150 14.64 -6.55 -14.00
C GLU A 150 15.21 -6.10 -12.64
N GLY A 151 16.48 -6.42 -12.39
CA GLY A 151 17.15 -6.15 -11.12
C GLY A 151 16.83 -7.16 -10.00
N LEU A 152 16.10 -8.24 -10.29
CA LEU A 152 15.91 -9.33 -9.34
C LEU A 152 17.25 -10.04 -9.08
N PRO A 153 17.72 -10.16 -7.81
CA PRO A 153 18.95 -10.86 -7.49
C PRO A 153 18.92 -12.34 -7.90
N GLU A 154 20.07 -12.92 -8.28
CA GLU A 154 20.21 -14.34 -8.65
C GLU A 154 19.62 -15.31 -7.62
N GLY A 155 19.65 -14.97 -6.31
CA GLY A 155 19.01 -15.72 -5.24
C GLY A 155 17.49 -15.55 -5.12
N GLY A 156 16.84 -14.87 -6.09
CA GLY A 156 15.39 -14.65 -6.11
C GLY A 156 14.90 -13.54 -5.17
N GLY A 157 15.80 -12.74 -4.60
CA GLY A 157 15.48 -11.58 -3.76
C GLY A 157 14.79 -11.92 -2.43
N ASN A 158 14.38 -10.88 -1.70
CA ASN A 158 13.71 -10.99 -0.40
C ASN A 158 12.46 -10.12 -0.36
N ALA A 159 11.44 -10.57 0.36
CA ALA A 159 10.29 -9.75 0.70
C ALA A 159 10.72 -8.56 1.55
N ALA A 160 10.25 -7.37 1.19
CA ALA A 160 10.59 -6.15 1.90
C ALA A 160 9.42 -5.15 1.85
N LEU A 161 9.25 -4.44 2.95
CA LEU A 161 8.35 -3.30 2.99
C LEU A 161 8.88 -2.18 2.07
N VAL A 162 8.00 -1.35 1.56
CA VAL A 162 8.39 -0.12 0.85
C VAL A 162 9.28 0.72 1.76
N PRO A 163 10.39 1.30 1.27
CA PRO A 163 11.39 1.97 2.12
C PRO A 163 10.82 3.04 3.05
N MET A 164 9.87 3.84 2.56
CA MET A 164 9.21 4.87 3.36
C MET A 164 8.44 4.27 4.54
N LEU A 165 7.69 3.20 4.33
CA LEU A 165 6.94 2.51 5.37
C LEU A 165 7.88 1.83 6.37
N ALA A 166 8.95 1.20 5.91
CA ALA A 166 9.96 0.56 6.77
C ALA A 166 10.62 1.60 7.71
N GLN A 167 10.95 2.78 7.17
CA GLN A 167 11.51 3.88 7.96
C GLN A 167 10.49 4.41 8.99
N ALA A 168 9.23 4.61 8.61
CA ALA A 168 8.17 5.06 9.50
C ALA A 168 8.00 4.07 10.67
N ARG A 169 7.85 2.77 10.38
CA ARG A 169 7.74 1.72 11.41
C ARG A 169 8.97 1.66 12.34
N THR A 170 10.16 1.91 11.80
CA THR A 170 11.39 1.94 12.60
C THR A 170 11.40 3.14 13.56
N ARG A 171 10.94 4.32 13.11
CA ARG A 171 10.81 5.52 13.95
C ARG A 171 9.78 5.30 15.06
N GLU A 172 8.62 4.73 14.74
CA GLU A 172 7.57 4.40 15.70
C GLU A 172 8.05 3.43 16.78
N ARG A 173 8.76 2.37 16.39
CA ARG A 173 9.35 1.41 17.36
C ARG A 173 10.36 2.08 18.28
N LYS A 174 11.22 2.95 17.75
CA LYS A 174 12.18 3.71 18.56
C LYS A 174 11.48 4.66 19.54
N ALA A 175 10.48 5.39 19.07
CA ALA A 175 9.69 6.28 19.92
C ALA A 175 8.94 5.51 21.03
N ALA A 176 8.31 4.39 20.70
CA ALA A 176 7.65 3.53 21.67
C ALA A 176 8.63 2.93 22.70
N ALA A 177 9.83 2.56 22.28
CA ALA A 177 10.87 2.08 23.18
C ALA A 177 11.35 3.16 24.15
N GLN A 178 11.46 4.41 23.71
CA GLN A 178 11.84 5.55 24.57
C GLN A 178 10.73 5.95 25.55
N MET A 179 9.47 5.72 25.20
CA MET A 179 8.32 6.02 26.07
C MET A 179 8.01 4.91 27.08
N ARG A 180 8.68 3.75 27.02
CA ARG A 180 8.50 2.70 28.03
C ARG A 180 8.90 3.21 29.39
N PRO A 181 8.00 3.13 30.41
CA PRO A 181 8.38 3.48 31.78
C PRO A 181 9.53 2.59 32.23
N VAL A 182 10.57 3.22 32.78
CA VAL A 182 11.68 2.47 33.39
C VAL A 182 11.11 1.73 34.60
N PRO A 183 11.26 0.39 34.68
CA PRO A 183 10.79 -0.35 35.82
C PRO A 183 11.48 0.18 37.08
N THR A 184 10.71 0.45 38.13
CA THR A 184 11.21 0.99 39.40
C THR A 184 11.18 -0.08 40.49
N CYS A 185 12.16 -0.04 41.39
CA CYS A 185 12.21 -0.92 42.56
C CYS A 185 11.01 -0.63 43.48
N PRO A 186 10.23 -1.63 43.90
CA PRO A 186 9.07 -1.42 44.77
C PRO A 186 9.45 -0.97 46.18
N THR A 187 10.72 -1.16 46.58
CA THR A 187 11.21 -0.83 47.93
C THR A 187 11.76 0.60 48.03
N CYS A 188 12.59 1.02 47.06
CA CYS A 188 13.26 2.33 47.10
C CYS A 188 12.85 3.28 46.01
N MET A 189 11.95 2.89 45.09
CA MET A 189 11.45 3.67 43.94
C MET A 189 12.54 4.11 42.92
N MET A 190 13.75 3.59 43.06
CA MET A 190 14.83 3.84 42.10
C MET A 190 14.64 3.01 40.82
N ALA A 191 15.15 3.50 39.71
CA ALA A 191 15.14 2.76 38.42
C ALA A 191 15.90 1.45 38.58
N LEU A 192 15.29 0.35 38.12
CA LEU A 192 15.95 -0.95 38.11
C LEU A 192 16.93 -1.01 36.94
N LEU A 193 18.03 -1.76 37.13
CA LEU A 193 18.93 -2.13 36.04
C LEU A 193 18.21 -2.98 34.99
N PRO A 194 18.73 -3.08 33.76
CA PRO A 194 18.17 -3.94 32.72
C PRO A 194 18.05 -5.42 33.11
N THR A 195 18.81 -5.85 34.11
CA THR A 195 18.77 -7.17 34.74
C THR A 195 17.58 -7.39 35.67
N GLY A 196 16.84 -6.33 36.00
CA GLY A 196 15.72 -6.36 36.95
C GLY A 196 16.16 -6.30 38.42
N VAL A 197 17.46 -6.14 38.69
CA VAL A 197 18.05 -6.06 40.06
C VAL A 197 18.14 -4.58 40.48
N CYS A 198 17.95 -4.31 41.75
CA CYS A 198 18.08 -2.98 42.33
C CYS A 198 19.46 -2.79 42.92
N ASP A 199 20.24 -1.85 42.43
CA ASP A 199 21.59 -1.53 42.88
C ASP A 199 21.62 -0.99 44.36
N THR A 200 20.48 -0.59 44.89
CA THR A 200 20.40 0.06 46.19
C THR A 200 19.84 -0.85 47.30
N CYS A 201 19.06 -1.88 46.93
CA CYS A 201 18.34 -2.74 47.87
C CYS A 201 18.82 -4.20 47.92
N ASP A 202 19.70 -4.61 47.00
CA ASP A 202 20.32 -5.94 46.99
C ASP A 202 21.64 -5.98 47.71
#